data_4f283aa0fb4f3518c0fb80ad1f565f5a
#
_entry.id   4f283aa0fb4f3518c0fb80ad1f565f5a
#
_cell.length_a   1.000
_cell.length_b   1.000
_cell.length_c   1.000
_cell.angle_alpha   90.00
_cell.angle_beta   90.00
_cell.angle_gamma   90.00
#
_symmetry.space_group_name_H-M   'P 1'
#
loop_
_entity.id
_entity.type
_entity.pdbx_description
1 polymer ?
#
loop_
_entity_poly.entity_id
_entity_poly.type
_entity_poly.pdbx_seq_one_letter_code
_entity_poly.pdbx_strand_id
1 'polypeptide(L)'
;MLPEDKNARVSVAYEAEAATLKGNYQKKEHRKQTGVFFGKGKGNSIEWNVSTGLAQVYALRFKYMNTSGKPMPVLMKFIDSKGVVLKEDVLTFPETPDKWKMMSTTTGTFINAGHYKVLLSAEKMKGLAFDALDIQ
;
A
#
# COMPACT_ATOMS: atom_id res chain seq x y z
N MET A 1 12.43 32.42 -6.36
CA MET A 1 12.07 30.99 -6.34
C MET A 1 11.31 30.64 -7.60
N LEU A 2 11.62 29.51 -8.12
CA LEU A 2 11.00 29.07 -9.35
C LEU A 2 9.62 28.47 -9.10
N PRO A 3 8.69 28.65 -10.03
CA PRO A 3 7.34 28.15 -9.86
C PRO A 3 7.19 26.64 -10.10
N GLU A 4 8.25 25.95 -10.48
CA GLU A 4 8.19 24.52 -10.77
C GLU A 4 7.67 23.70 -9.60
N ASP A 5 7.88 24.20 -8.40
CA ASP A 5 7.40 23.48 -7.21
C ASP A 5 5.88 23.35 -7.16
N LYS A 6 5.20 24.24 -7.86
CA LYS A 6 3.73 24.17 -7.94
C LYS A 6 3.28 22.95 -8.73
N ASN A 7 4.11 22.49 -9.64
CA ASN A 7 3.79 21.35 -10.50
C ASN A 7 4.46 20.07 -10.03
N ALA A 8 5.31 20.16 -9.02
CA ALA A 8 5.95 18.98 -8.48
C ALA A 8 4.92 18.13 -7.75
N ARG A 9 4.97 16.83 -8.00
CA ARG A 9 4.11 15.90 -7.29
C ARG A 9 4.66 15.71 -5.88
N VAL A 10 3.79 15.91 -4.90
CA VAL A 10 4.15 15.74 -3.51
C VAL A 10 3.78 14.32 -3.12
N SER A 11 4.78 13.57 -2.66
CA SER A 11 4.56 12.23 -2.14
C SER A 11 3.99 12.34 -0.73
N VAL A 12 2.89 11.66 -0.47
CA VAL A 12 2.29 11.59 0.86
C VAL A 12 2.38 10.15 1.34
N ALA A 13 3.01 9.97 2.48
CA ALA A 13 3.19 8.65 3.06
C ALA A 13 2.11 8.36 4.10
N TYR A 14 1.52 7.17 4.00
CA TYR A 14 0.52 6.68 4.95
C TYR A 14 1.11 5.46 5.65
N GLU A 15 1.31 5.55 6.96
CA GLU A 15 1.95 4.48 7.72
C GLU A 15 1.07 3.24 7.79
N ALA A 16 1.70 2.07 7.68
CA ALA A 16 0.96 0.80 7.73
C ALA A 16 0.32 0.57 9.10
N GLU A 17 1.00 0.97 10.17
CA GLU A 17 0.47 0.80 11.53
C GLU A 17 -0.76 1.63 11.82
N ALA A 18 -1.02 2.67 11.02
CA ALA A 18 -2.20 3.52 11.15
C ALA A 18 -3.35 3.06 10.23
N ALA A 19 -3.11 2.04 9.39
CA ALA A 19 -4.12 1.51 8.49
C ALA A 19 -5.13 0.64 9.23
N THR A 20 -6.23 0.29 8.57
CA THR A 20 -7.18 -0.66 9.10
C THR A 20 -6.67 -2.06 8.84
N LEU A 21 -6.44 -2.83 9.88
CA LEU A 21 -5.80 -4.14 9.81
C LEU A 21 -6.76 -5.23 10.23
N LYS A 22 -6.75 -6.34 9.50
CA LYS A 22 -7.55 -7.53 9.83
C LYS A 22 -6.69 -8.77 9.75
N GLY A 23 -7.05 -9.76 10.56
CA GLY A 23 -6.40 -11.06 10.53
C GLY A 23 -5.27 -11.19 11.53
N ASN A 24 -4.28 -11.98 11.18
CA ASN A 24 -3.15 -12.29 12.05
C ASN A 24 -1.98 -11.39 11.69
N TYR A 25 -1.69 -10.40 12.52
CA TYR A 25 -0.62 -9.43 12.28
C TYR A 25 0.02 -9.02 13.59
N GLN A 26 1.23 -8.47 13.49
CA GLN A 26 1.95 -7.85 14.58
C GLN A 26 2.52 -6.52 14.10
N LYS A 27 2.45 -5.51 14.96
CA LYS A 27 3.14 -4.23 14.73
C LYS A 27 4.46 -4.30 15.47
N LYS A 28 5.57 -4.17 14.74
CA LYS A 28 6.89 -4.20 15.39
C LYS A 28 7.91 -3.41 14.61
N GLU A 29 8.96 -2.99 15.31
CA GLU A 29 10.04 -2.26 14.70
C GLU A 29 11.01 -3.21 14.00
N HIS A 30 11.44 -2.82 12.81
CA HIS A 30 12.48 -3.52 12.08
C HIS A 30 13.26 -2.50 11.27
N ARG A 31 14.59 -2.48 11.46
CA ARG A 31 15.48 -1.53 10.81
C ARG A 31 15.02 -0.08 10.98
N LYS A 32 14.66 0.28 12.22
CA LYS A 32 14.21 1.61 12.64
C LYS A 32 12.88 2.06 12.06
N GLN A 33 12.11 1.12 11.50
CA GLN A 33 10.79 1.41 10.94
C GLN A 33 9.77 0.52 11.63
N THR A 34 8.64 1.09 12.05
CA THR A 34 7.56 0.30 12.61
C THR A 34 6.70 -0.19 11.47
N GLY A 35 6.62 -1.50 11.32
CA GLY A 35 5.86 -2.12 10.26
C GLY A 35 4.79 -3.05 10.78
N VAL A 36 3.91 -3.48 9.87
CA VAL A 36 2.88 -4.48 10.12
C VAL A 36 3.34 -5.78 9.49
N PHE A 37 3.52 -6.79 10.30
CA PHE A 37 4.03 -8.10 9.89
C PHE A 37 2.89 -9.12 9.94
N PHE A 38 2.54 -9.67 8.78
CA PHE A 38 1.47 -10.65 8.70
C PHE A 38 1.95 -12.06 9.01
N GLY A 39 1.11 -12.79 9.72
CA GLY A 39 1.33 -14.19 10.04
C GLY A 39 0.44 -15.09 9.23
N LYS A 40 0.39 -16.36 9.65
CA LYS A 40 -0.40 -17.39 8.99
C LYS A 40 -1.89 -17.14 9.22
N GLY A 41 -2.70 -17.46 8.22
CA GLY A 41 -4.15 -17.40 8.30
C GLY A 41 -4.79 -16.78 7.09
N LYS A 42 -6.08 -17.05 6.94
CA LYS A 42 -6.92 -16.43 5.91
C LYS A 42 -7.51 -15.14 6.46
N GLY A 43 -7.96 -14.26 5.60
CA GLY A 43 -8.62 -13.03 6.01
C GLY A 43 -7.68 -11.93 6.45
N ASN A 44 -6.39 -12.06 6.18
CA ASN A 44 -5.43 -10.98 6.44
C ASN A 44 -5.62 -9.87 5.43
N SER A 45 -5.67 -8.64 5.90
CA SER A 45 -5.78 -7.49 5.01
C SER A 45 -5.24 -6.23 5.67
N ILE A 46 -4.87 -5.27 4.81
CA ILE A 46 -4.48 -3.94 5.22
C ILE A 46 -5.18 -2.95 4.30
N GLU A 47 -5.82 -1.94 4.89
CA GLU A 47 -6.57 -0.93 4.16
C GLU A 47 -6.16 0.46 4.63
N TRP A 48 -5.61 1.24 3.72
CA TRP A 48 -5.27 2.62 3.98
C TRP A 48 -6.40 3.54 3.53
N ASN A 49 -6.67 4.56 4.34
CA ASN A 49 -7.53 5.66 3.95
C ASN A 49 -6.65 6.78 3.43
N VAL A 50 -6.88 7.19 2.19
CA VAL A 50 -6.02 8.16 1.52
C VAL A 50 -6.86 9.32 0.99
N SER A 51 -6.21 10.47 0.82
CA SER A 51 -6.85 11.67 0.29
C SER A 51 -6.03 12.22 -0.85
N THR A 52 -6.70 12.71 -1.88
CA THR A 52 -6.05 13.33 -3.03
C THR A 52 -6.57 14.74 -3.21
N GLY A 53 -5.69 15.64 -3.62
CA GLY A 53 -6.03 17.04 -3.83
C GLY A 53 -6.12 17.47 -5.29
N LEU A 54 -5.66 16.63 -6.21
CA LEU A 54 -5.66 16.96 -7.63
C LEU A 54 -6.24 15.79 -8.42
N ALA A 55 -6.89 16.12 -9.54
CA ALA A 55 -7.35 15.10 -10.47
C ALA A 55 -6.17 14.64 -11.32
N GLN A 56 -5.80 13.39 -11.19
CA GLN A 56 -4.68 12.82 -11.96
C GLN A 56 -4.65 11.29 -11.79
N VAL A 57 -3.76 10.65 -12.54
CA VAL A 57 -3.39 9.25 -12.27
C VAL A 57 -2.33 9.28 -11.20
N TYR A 58 -2.51 8.53 -10.13
CA TYR A 58 -1.57 8.50 -9.00
C TYR A 58 -0.70 7.26 -9.05
N ALA A 59 0.56 7.42 -8.66
CA ALA A 59 1.43 6.30 -8.37
C ALA A 59 1.17 5.83 -6.94
N LEU A 60 1.10 4.53 -6.76
CA LEU A 60 0.92 3.88 -5.47
C LEU A 60 2.20 3.07 -5.20
N ARG A 61 2.93 3.42 -4.15
CA ARG A 61 4.21 2.79 -3.84
C ARG A 61 4.15 2.17 -2.46
N PHE A 62 4.26 0.86 -2.41
CA PHE A 62 4.21 0.10 -1.16
C PHE A 62 5.62 -0.17 -0.67
N LYS A 63 5.91 0.28 0.55
CA LYS A 63 7.16 -0.06 1.23
C LYS A 63 6.94 -1.34 2.00
N TYR A 64 7.66 -2.40 1.63
CA TYR A 64 7.34 -3.74 2.09
C TYR A 64 8.58 -4.61 2.25
N MET A 65 8.39 -5.74 2.91
CA MET A 65 9.32 -6.86 2.88
C MET A 65 8.55 -8.13 2.57
N ASN A 66 9.18 -9.05 1.88
CA ASN A 66 8.65 -10.38 1.67
C ASN A 66 9.76 -11.39 1.97
N THR A 67 9.72 -11.96 3.16
CA THR A 67 10.71 -12.92 3.63
C THR A 67 10.22 -14.36 3.53
N SER A 68 9.15 -14.60 2.78
CA SER A 68 8.57 -15.93 2.62
C SER A 68 9.41 -16.87 1.76
N GLY A 69 10.35 -16.34 1.00
CA GLY A 69 11.21 -17.13 0.11
C GLY A 69 10.64 -17.31 -1.29
N LYS A 70 9.52 -16.67 -1.59
CA LYS A 70 8.88 -16.76 -2.91
C LYS A 70 8.05 -15.52 -3.20
N PRO A 71 7.79 -15.18 -4.48
CA PRO A 71 6.86 -14.10 -4.82
C PRO A 71 5.48 -14.38 -4.26
N MET A 72 4.79 -13.33 -3.84
CA MET A 72 3.49 -13.49 -3.18
C MET A 72 2.42 -12.64 -3.87
N PRO A 73 1.38 -13.26 -4.44
CA PRO A 73 0.29 -12.51 -5.07
C PRO A 73 -0.66 -11.96 -4.02
N VAL A 74 -1.02 -10.69 -4.18
CA VAL A 74 -1.92 -9.98 -3.26
C VAL A 74 -2.94 -9.22 -4.09
N LEU A 75 -4.21 -9.33 -3.75
CA LEU A 75 -5.25 -8.59 -4.42
C LEU A 75 -5.27 -7.15 -3.93
N MET A 76 -5.18 -6.21 -4.87
CA MET A 76 -5.25 -4.78 -4.57
C MET A 76 -6.56 -4.23 -5.11
N LYS A 77 -7.27 -3.46 -4.29
CA LYS A 77 -8.46 -2.71 -4.70
C LYS A 77 -8.27 -1.25 -4.37
N PHE A 78 -8.58 -0.39 -5.33
CA PHE A 78 -8.64 1.05 -5.13
C PHE A 78 -10.11 1.45 -5.16
N ILE A 79 -10.60 1.99 -4.03
CA ILE A 79 -12.04 2.12 -3.77
C ILE A 79 -12.36 3.58 -3.47
N ASP A 80 -13.43 4.11 -4.06
CA ASP A 80 -13.84 5.49 -3.80
C ASP A 80 -14.66 5.60 -2.51
N SER A 81 -15.06 6.83 -2.16
CA SER A 81 -15.77 7.10 -0.92
C SER A 81 -17.19 6.51 -0.90
N LYS A 82 -17.70 6.09 -2.04
CA LYS A 82 -19.02 5.46 -2.15
C LYS A 82 -18.92 3.94 -2.15
N GLY A 83 -17.71 3.40 -2.03
CA GLY A 83 -17.48 1.96 -2.03
C GLY A 83 -17.34 1.35 -3.41
N VAL A 84 -17.24 2.18 -4.46
CA VAL A 84 -17.06 1.68 -5.81
C VAL A 84 -15.60 1.31 -6.04
N VAL A 85 -15.35 0.10 -6.51
CA VAL A 85 -14.01 -0.36 -6.84
C VAL A 85 -13.62 0.23 -8.19
N LEU A 86 -12.64 1.15 -8.17
CA LEU A 86 -12.16 1.81 -9.38
C LEU A 86 -11.08 1.03 -10.08
N LYS A 87 -10.31 0.24 -9.33
CA LYS A 87 -9.29 -0.65 -9.87
C LYS A 87 -9.17 -1.87 -8.98
N GLU A 88 -9.03 -3.02 -9.61
CA GLU A 88 -8.77 -4.27 -8.94
C GLU A 88 -7.67 -4.99 -9.72
N ASP A 89 -6.62 -5.41 -9.02
CA ASP A 89 -5.47 -6.03 -9.67
C ASP A 89 -4.76 -6.95 -8.71
N VAL A 90 -4.11 -7.98 -9.23
CA VAL A 90 -3.26 -8.85 -8.43
C VAL A 90 -1.84 -8.33 -8.54
N LEU A 91 -1.28 -7.90 -7.42
CA LEU A 91 0.10 -7.44 -7.34
C LEU A 91 0.94 -8.58 -6.81
N THR A 92 1.95 -8.98 -7.56
CA THR A 92 2.86 -10.02 -7.08
C THR A 92 4.05 -9.34 -6.43
N PHE A 93 4.16 -9.48 -5.12
CA PHE A 93 5.25 -8.89 -4.34
C PHE A 93 6.46 -9.82 -4.40
N PRO A 94 7.55 -9.42 -5.07
CA PRO A 94 8.75 -10.25 -5.13
C PRO A 94 9.32 -10.49 -3.73
N GLU A 95 10.02 -11.60 -3.56
CA GLU A 95 10.75 -11.82 -2.32
C GLU A 95 11.84 -10.77 -2.15
N THR A 96 12.17 -10.45 -0.91
CA THR A 96 13.18 -9.47 -0.57
C THR A 96 14.17 -10.07 0.41
N PRO A 97 15.39 -9.50 0.49
CA PRO A 97 16.21 -9.75 1.67
C PRO A 97 15.53 -9.15 2.90
N ASP A 98 16.15 -9.29 4.05
CA ASP A 98 15.63 -8.79 5.32
C ASP A 98 15.76 -7.27 5.42
N LYS A 99 15.17 -6.57 4.45
CA LYS A 99 15.15 -5.10 4.42
C LYS A 99 13.95 -4.61 3.60
N TRP A 100 13.59 -3.35 3.84
CA TRP A 100 12.46 -2.73 3.17
C TRP A 100 12.76 -2.43 1.71
N LYS A 101 11.81 -2.73 0.85
CA LYS A 101 11.85 -2.47 -0.59
C LYS A 101 10.57 -1.75 -1.03
N MET A 102 10.59 -1.24 -2.25
CA MET A 102 9.42 -0.55 -2.81
C MET A 102 8.81 -1.37 -3.94
N MET A 103 7.48 -1.44 -3.97
CA MET A 103 6.73 -1.96 -5.09
C MET A 103 5.76 -0.89 -5.55
N SER A 104 5.74 -0.61 -6.83
CA SER A 104 4.95 0.48 -7.40
C SER A 104 3.88 -0.02 -8.36
N THR A 105 2.73 0.63 -8.31
CA THR A 105 1.67 0.48 -9.30
C THR A 105 1.01 1.86 -9.46
N THR A 106 -0.11 1.93 -10.15
CA THR A 106 -0.83 3.19 -10.33
C THR A 106 -2.32 2.96 -10.11
N THR A 107 -3.07 4.06 -10.03
CA THR A 107 -4.53 4.00 -10.01
C THR A 107 -5.10 3.55 -11.35
N GLY A 108 -4.29 3.55 -12.42
CA GLY A 108 -4.70 3.07 -13.74
C GLY A 108 -5.61 4.02 -14.48
N THR A 109 -6.26 4.93 -13.81
CA THR A 109 -7.18 5.89 -14.40
C THR A 109 -7.08 7.21 -13.66
N PHE A 110 -7.54 8.27 -14.29
CA PHE A 110 -7.70 9.57 -13.67
C PHE A 110 -8.69 9.45 -12.52
N ILE A 111 -8.34 10.00 -11.37
CA ILE A 111 -9.25 10.08 -10.23
C ILE A 111 -9.33 11.53 -9.77
N ASN A 112 -10.50 11.94 -9.30
CA ASN A 112 -10.74 13.28 -8.81
C ASN A 112 -10.18 13.48 -7.41
N ALA A 113 -10.06 14.73 -6.98
CA ALA A 113 -9.77 15.01 -5.60
C ALA A 113 -10.83 14.38 -4.71
N GLY A 114 -10.44 13.77 -3.62
CA GLY A 114 -11.38 13.13 -2.72
C GLY A 114 -10.73 12.13 -1.79
N HIS A 115 -11.57 11.30 -1.18
CA HIS A 115 -11.17 10.29 -0.23
C HIS A 115 -11.33 8.90 -0.85
N TYR A 116 -10.31 8.07 -0.66
CA TYR A 116 -10.25 6.73 -1.25
C TYR A 116 -9.70 5.73 -0.24
N LYS A 117 -9.85 4.46 -0.57
CA LYS A 117 -9.26 3.37 0.21
C LYS A 117 -8.39 2.53 -0.71
N VAL A 118 -7.23 2.13 -0.19
CA VAL A 118 -6.34 1.19 -0.87
C VAL A 118 -6.29 -0.06 -0.01
N LEU A 119 -6.85 -1.14 -0.53
CA LEU A 119 -6.99 -2.41 0.19
C LEU A 119 -6.07 -3.46 -0.42
N LEU A 120 -5.27 -4.10 0.42
CA LEU A 120 -4.50 -5.29 0.06
C LEU A 120 -5.00 -6.47 0.86
N SER A 121 -5.30 -7.56 0.17
CA SER A 121 -5.77 -8.78 0.83
C SER A 121 -5.30 -10.02 0.08
N ALA A 122 -5.13 -11.12 0.82
CA ALA A 122 -4.77 -12.41 0.24
C ALA A 122 -5.08 -13.51 1.24
N GLU A 123 -5.26 -14.73 0.73
CA GLU A 123 -5.45 -15.89 1.60
C GLU A 123 -4.16 -16.26 2.33
N LYS A 124 -3.01 -15.90 1.75
CA LYS A 124 -1.70 -16.19 2.35
C LYS A 124 -0.89 -14.91 2.33
N MET A 125 -0.59 -14.39 3.50
CA MET A 125 0.23 -13.19 3.65
C MET A 125 1.40 -13.39 4.62
N LYS A 126 1.59 -14.61 5.12
CA LYS A 126 2.70 -14.89 6.02
C LYS A 126 4.03 -14.60 5.32
N GLY A 127 4.86 -13.80 5.96
CA GLY A 127 6.14 -13.37 5.41
C GLY A 127 6.10 -11.99 4.76
N LEU A 128 4.90 -11.45 4.55
CA LEU A 128 4.76 -10.06 4.08
C LEU A 128 4.70 -9.11 5.25
N ALA A 129 5.39 -8.00 5.10
CA ALA A 129 5.33 -6.88 6.04
C ALA A 129 5.20 -5.59 5.24
N PHE A 130 4.51 -4.62 5.83
CA PHE A 130 4.34 -3.30 5.22
C PHE A 130 4.73 -2.22 6.21
N ASP A 131 5.45 -1.21 5.72
CA ASP A 131 5.81 -0.04 6.50
C ASP A 131 4.93 1.15 6.14
N ALA A 132 4.71 1.39 4.85
CA ALA A 132 3.97 2.55 4.40
C ALA A 132 3.45 2.38 2.98
N LEU A 133 2.46 3.21 2.65
CA LEU A 133 2.00 3.44 1.29
C LEU A 133 2.28 4.90 0.95
N ASP A 134 3.03 5.14 -0.12
CA ASP A 134 3.24 6.47 -0.67
C ASP A 134 2.33 6.67 -1.86
N ILE A 135 1.71 7.84 -1.91
CA ILE A 135 0.88 8.26 -3.05
C ILE A 135 1.50 9.51 -3.66
N GLN A 136 1.71 9.46 -4.94
CA GLN A 136 2.33 10.58 -5.63
C GLN A 136 1.61 10.93 -6.93
#